data_7000a7196e6efcabb9c58db654fcf17f
#
_entry.id   7000a7196e6efcabb9c58db654fcf17f
#
_cell.length_a   1.000
_cell.length_b   1.000
_cell.length_c   1.000
_cell.angle_alpha   90.00
_cell.angle_beta   90.00
_cell.angle_gamma   90.00
#
_symmetry.space_group_name_H-M   'P 1'
#
loop_
_entity.id
_entity.type
_entity.pdbx_description
1 polymer ?
#
loop_
_entity_poly.entity_id
_entity_poly.type
_entity_poly.pdbx_seq_one_letter_code
_entity_poly.pdbx_strand_id
1 'polypeptide(L)'
;MSLVTTKDLMLDAQKNHYAIGAFNAENMEMVQAIIAAAEELRAPVIVQTTPGTLKYASPAMFHAMVAAAASEASVPVVMHLDHGSSYELAMQAFRAGYTSVMIDGSHHVFEENIEITKSVVRACHAAGIPVEAELGKVGGKEDDLDGGNGNGYTVPSEAAEFAERTGVDSLAVAIGTAHGVYKGTPKLDMERLSEIRKVVSVPLVLHGTSGVPDDAVRECVARGMCKVNYATDLRSAFSKGLKEYLAKDPEVFDPKKYSAVGREYVKEYVKSKILVCGSNGKA
;
A
#
# COMPACT_ATOMS: atom_id res chain seq x y z
N MET A 1 18.46 6.85 7.25
CA MET A 1 18.63 5.38 7.25
C MET A 1 18.61 4.83 5.82
N SER A 2 19.06 3.59 5.57
CA SER A 2 18.78 2.89 4.31
C SER A 2 17.33 2.40 4.30
N LEU A 3 16.80 2.11 3.10
CA LEU A 3 15.52 1.43 2.95
C LEU A 3 15.52 0.09 3.71
N VAL A 4 14.39 -0.27 4.31
CA VAL A 4 14.18 -1.54 5.01
C VAL A 4 13.11 -2.37 4.30
N THR A 5 13.02 -3.67 4.64
CA THR A 5 11.97 -4.56 4.11
C THR A 5 10.69 -4.47 4.94
N THR A 6 9.58 -4.97 4.42
CA THR A 6 8.32 -5.06 5.18
C THR A 6 8.34 -6.14 6.27
N LYS A 7 9.22 -7.13 6.19
CA LYS A 7 9.13 -8.36 6.98
C LYS A 7 9.02 -8.12 8.48
N ASP A 8 10.06 -7.56 9.07
CA ASP A 8 10.10 -7.36 10.54
C ASP A 8 9.08 -6.31 10.99
N LEU A 9 8.85 -5.27 10.17
CA LEU A 9 7.87 -4.25 10.47
C LEU A 9 6.44 -4.81 10.50
N MET A 10 6.09 -5.68 9.56
CA MET A 10 4.76 -6.30 9.50
C MET A 10 4.55 -7.31 10.63
N LEU A 11 5.58 -8.07 11.01
CA LEU A 11 5.52 -8.97 12.15
C LEU A 11 5.40 -8.21 13.48
N ASP A 12 6.08 -7.08 13.61
CA ASP A 12 5.94 -6.21 14.78
C ASP A 12 4.54 -5.58 14.84
N ALA A 13 4.02 -5.11 13.71
CA ALA A 13 2.65 -4.60 13.60
C ALA A 13 1.62 -5.65 14.03
N GLN A 14 1.78 -6.90 13.56
CA GLN A 14 0.91 -8.02 13.91
C GLN A 14 0.95 -8.32 15.42
N LYS A 15 2.16 -8.37 16.00
CA LYS A 15 2.36 -8.65 17.42
C LYS A 15 1.80 -7.57 18.33
N ASN A 16 1.90 -6.32 17.91
CA ASN A 16 1.55 -5.14 18.73
C ASN A 16 0.22 -4.49 18.33
N HIS A 17 -0.58 -5.14 17.46
CA HIS A 17 -1.93 -4.73 17.08
C HIS A 17 -2.03 -3.30 16.53
N TYR A 18 -1.13 -2.94 15.61
CA TYR A 18 -1.24 -1.73 14.79
C TYR A 18 -1.06 -2.08 13.30
N ALA A 19 -1.26 -1.13 12.42
CA ALA A 19 -0.96 -1.31 11.01
C ALA A 19 0.01 -0.25 10.51
N ILE A 20 0.78 -0.58 9.47
CA ILE A 20 1.65 0.37 8.78
C ILE A 20 0.87 0.97 7.62
N GLY A 21 0.83 2.30 7.55
CA GLY A 21 0.27 3.00 6.40
C GLY A 21 1.14 2.81 5.17
N ALA A 22 0.53 2.37 4.08
CA ALA A 22 1.16 2.21 2.77
C ALA A 22 0.53 3.21 1.79
N PHE A 23 1.37 4.10 1.25
CA PHE A 23 0.93 5.28 0.53
C PHE A 23 1.47 5.30 -0.90
N ASN A 24 0.57 5.38 -1.88
CA ASN A 24 0.93 5.44 -3.29
C ASN A 24 1.46 6.83 -3.65
N ALA A 25 2.71 6.90 -4.09
CA ALA A 25 3.36 8.12 -4.54
C ALA A 25 3.36 8.21 -6.07
N GLU A 26 2.93 9.35 -6.61
CA GLU A 26 2.87 9.58 -8.05
C GLU A 26 3.96 10.55 -8.54
N ASN A 27 4.63 11.25 -7.62
CA ASN A 27 5.65 12.23 -7.92
C ASN A 27 6.59 12.47 -6.71
N MET A 28 7.60 13.31 -6.91
CA MET A 28 8.59 13.67 -5.90
C MET A 28 7.95 14.30 -4.65
N GLU A 29 7.00 15.21 -4.86
CA GLU A 29 6.34 15.94 -3.77
C GLU A 29 5.57 15.01 -2.83
N MET A 30 4.91 13.99 -3.40
CA MET A 30 4.21 12.97 -2.61
C MET A 30 5.20 12.09 -1.84
N VAL A 31 6.33 11.69 -2.44
CA VAL A 31 7.40 10.97 -1.72
C VAL A 31 7.89 11.78 -0.52
N GLN A 32 8.20 13.07 -0.72
CA GLN A 32 8.64 13.96 0.34
C GLN A 32 7.58 14.11 1.45
N ALA A 33 6.30 14.28 1.06
CA ALA A 33 5.19 14.43 2.00
C ALA A 33 5.00 13.20 2.89
N ILE A 34 5.04 12.00 2.28
CA ILE A 34 4.86 10.72 2.99
C ILE A 34 5.96 10.54 4.04
N ILE A 35 7.22 10.73 3.65
CA ILE A 35 8.36 10.54 4.56
C ILE A 35 8.38 11.62 5.64
N ALA A 36 8.10 12.89 5.30
CA ALA A 36 8.02 13.96 6.28
C ALA A 36 6.92 13.73 7.33
N ALA A 37 5.75 13.23 6.92
CA ALA A 37 4.66 12.87 7.82
C ALA A 37 5.07 11.73 8.79
N ALA A 38 5.77 10.71 8.26
CA ALA A 38 6.27 9.60 9.04
C ALA A 38 7.31 10.06 10.09
N GLU A 39 8.21 10.96 9.70
CA GLU A 39 9.20 11.57 10.60
C GLU A 39 8.54 12.36 11.75
N GLU A 40 7.59 13.26 11.42
CA GLU A 40 6.88 14.06 12.42
C GLU A 40 6.17 13.18 13.47
N LEU A 41 5.63 12.03 13.04
CA LEU A 41 4.89 11.11 13.91
C LEU A 41 5.75 9.95 14.45
N ARG A 42 7.04 9.88 14.09
CA ARG A 42 7.95 8.80 14.47
C ARG A 42 7.34 7.42 14.14
N ALA A 43 6.91 7.25 12.90
CA ALA A 43 6.21 6.07 12.42
C ALA A 43 6.99 5.36 11.30
N PRO A 44 6.99 4.01 11.24
CA PRO A 44 7.41 3.31 10.04
C PRO A 44 6.42 3.61 8.91
N VAL A 45 6.90 3.62 7.66
CA VAL A 45 6.07 3.95 6.50
C VAL A 45 6.43 3.10 5.28
N ILE A 46 5.42 2.77 4.47
CA ILE A 46 5.57 2.12 3.18
C ILE A 46 5.24 3.14 2.09
N VAL A 47 6.24 3.49 1.26
CA VAL A 47 6.05 4.23 0.01
C VAL A 47 5.89 3.21 -1.11
N GLN A 48 4.79 3.30 -1.85
CA GLN A 48 4.49 2.30 -2.89
C GLN A 48 4.15 2.93 -4.22
N THR A 49 4.30 2.14 -5.30
CA THR A 49 3.98 2.54 -6.67
C THR A 49 3.26 1.40 -7.38
N THR A 50 2.25 1.75 -8.19
CA THR A 50 1.49 0.82 -9.02
C THR A 50 2.11 0.65 -10.41
N PRO A 51 1.67 -0.34 -11.22
CA PRO A 51 2.08 -0.47 -12.62
C PRO A 51 1.82 0.78 -13.45
N GLY A 52 0.69 1.49 -13.23
CA GLY A 52 0.38 2.75 -13.91
C GLY A 52 1.39 3.85 -13.60
N THR A 53 1.75 4.00 -12.33
CA THR A 53 2.80 4.93 -11.88
C THR A 53 4.16 4.60 -12.51
N LEU A 54 4.49 3.31 -12.64
CA LEU A 54 5.76 2.87 -13.24
C LEU A 54 5.82 3.03 -14.76
N LYS A 55 4.68 3.11 -15.43
CA LYS A 55 4.61 3.53 -16.85
C LYS A 55 4.85 5.03 -17.00
N TYR A 56 4.40 5.84 -16.04
CA TYR A 56 4.60 7.29 -16.04
C TYR A 56 6.06 7.66 -15.78
N ALA A 57 6.68 7.06 -14.77
CA ALA A 57 8.11 7.22 -14.49
C ALA A 57 8.68 5.87 -14.00
N SER A 58 9.76 5.42 -14.57
CA SER A 58 10.31 4.06 -14.38
C SER A 58 10.54 3.68 -12.91
N PRO A 59 10.65 2.37 -12.59
CA PRO A 59 11.01 1.90 -11.25
C PRO A 59 12.31 2.54 -10.72
N ALA A 60 13.30 2.75 -11.61
CA ALA A 60 14.57 3.35 -11.24
C ALA A 60 14.44 4.83 -10.79
N MET A 61 13.55 5.60 -11.44
CA MET A 61 13.28 6.99 -11.05
C MET A 61 12.63 7.06 -9.67
N PHE A 62 11.60 6.23 -9.43
CA PHE A 62 10.96 6.19 -8.11
C PHE A 62 11.91 5.69 -7.03
N HIS A 63 12.69 4.64 -7.29
CA HIS A 63 13.71 4.19 -6.34
C HIS A 63 14.69 5.31 -5.98
N ALA A 64 15.20 6.05 -6.98
CA ALA A 64 16.14 7.14 -6.72
C ALA A 64 15.53 8.23 -5.80
N MET A 65 14.27 8.63 -6.03
CA MET A 65 13.58 9.62 -5.20
C MET A 65 13.36 9.11 -3.77
N VAL A 66 12.86 7.88 -3.63
CA VAL A 66 12.54 7.29 -2.31
C VAL A 66 13.83 6.99 -1.53
N ALA A 67 14.84 6.41 -2.19
CA ALA A 67 16.12 6.11 -1.55
C ALA A 67 16.86 7.38 -1.07
N ALA A 68 16.84 8.44 -1.87
CA ALA A 68 17.41 9.73 -1.48
C ALA A 68 16.72 10.29 -0.23
N ALA A 69 15.38 10.35 -0.22
CA ALA A 69 14.64 10.85 0.93
C ALA A 69 14.78 9.93 2.16
N ALA A 70 14.76 8.60 1.99
CA ALA A 70 14.94 7.64 3.07
C ALA A 70 16.34 7.68 3.69
N SER A 71 17.38 8.07 2.92
CA SER A 71 18.75 8.20 3.44
C SER A 71 18.88 9.27 4.52
N GLU A 72 18.07 10.31 4.47
CA GLU A 72 18.00 11.41 5.44
C GLU A 72 16.99 11.16 6.57
N ALA A 73 16.09 10.19 6.38
CA ALA A 73 15.05 9.89 7.36
C ALA A 73 15.60 9.17 8.59
N SER A 74 14.99 9.45 9.75
CA SER A 74 15.27 8.79 11.04
C SER A 74 14.34 7.61 11.32
N VAL A 75 13.28 7.45 10.52
CA VAL A 75 12.27 6.40 10.62
C VAL A 75 12.45 5.31 9.55
N PRO A 76 11.98 4.08 9.80
CA PRO A 76 12.00 3.02 8.80
C PRO A 76 11.13 3.35 7.59
N VAL A 77 11.72 3.31 6.39
CA VAL A 77 11.04 3.52 5.10
C VAL A 77 11.16 2.27 4.25
N VAL A 78 10.04 1.75 3.78
CA VAL A 78 9.96 0.64 2.83
C VAL A 78 9.64 1.20 1.45
N MET A 79 10.23 0.64 0.41
CA MET A 79 9.80 0.87 -0.97
C MET A 79 9.15 -0.39 -1.54
N HIS A 80 7.87 -0.29 -1.92
CA HIS A 80 7.03 -1.43 -2.27
C HIS A 80 6.44 -1.30 -3.67
N LEU A 81 6.45 -2.40 -4.43
CA LEU A 81 5.65 -2.54 -5.64
C LEU A 81 4.23 -2.95 -5.23
N ASP A 82 3.25 -2.14 -5.55
CA ASP A 82 1.84 -2.35 -5.30
C ASP A 82 1.16 -2.90 -6.57
N HIS A 83 0.33 -3.93 -6.44
CA HIS A 83 -0.38 -4.60 -7.55
C HIS A 83 0.52 -4.97 -8.75
N GLY A 84 1.68 -5.58 -8.50
CA GLY A 84 2.54 -6.11 -9.56
C GLY A 84 1.77 -7.05 -10.48
N SER A 85 1.62 -6.67 -11.75
CA SER A 85 0.74 -7.36 -12.71
C SER A 85 1.39 -8.54 -13.42
N SER A 86 2.68 -8.77 -13.23
CA SER A 86 3.41 -9.89 -13.83
C SER A 86 4.71 -10.18 -13.08
N TYR A 87 5.23 -11.40 -13.31
CA TYR A 87 6.56 -11.78 -12.85
C TYR A 87 7.65 -10.82 -13.33
N GLU A 88 7.60 -10.42 -14.60
CA GLU A 88 8.58 -9.51 -15.21
C GLU A 88 8.60 -8.16 -14.52
N LEU A 89 7.42 -7.59 -14.21
CA LEU A 89 7.33 -6.30 -13.51
C LEU A 89 7.83 -6.42 -12.07
N ALA A 90 7.50 -7.52 -11.37
CA ALA A 90 8.03 -7.80 -10.06
C ALA A 90 9.57 -7.85 -10.07
N MET A 91 10.16 -8.51 -11.07
CA MET A 91 11.62 -8.56 -11.24
C MET A 91 12.23 -7.23 -11.68
N GLN A 92 11.52 -6.40 -12.42
CA GLN A 92 11.99 -5.04 -12.74
C GLN A 92 12.04 -4.16 -11.48
N ALA A 93 11.01 -4.20 -10.64
CA ALA A 93 10.99 -3.49 -9.37
C ALA A 93 12.11 -3.98 -8.44
N PHE A 94 12.24 -5.29 -8.28
CA PHE A 94 13.33 -5.91 -7.52
C PHE A 94 14.71 -5.44 -7.98
N ARG A 95 14.99 -5.50 -9.29
CA ARG A 95 16.27 -5.03 -9.86
C ARG A 95 16.52 -3.54 -9.69
N ALA A 96 15.45 -2.75 -9.61
CA ALA A 96 15.54 -1.32 -9.36
C ALA A 96 15.83 -0.97 -7.89
N GLY A 97 15.77 -1.95 -6.97
CA GLY A 97 16.09 -1.76 -5.55
C GLY A 97 14.87 -1.64 -4.64
N TYR A 98 13.69 -2.09 -5.10
CA TYR A 98 12.52 -2.21 -4.24
C TYR A 98 12.76 -3.22 -3.12
N THR A 99 12.37 -2.86 -1.91
CA THR A 99 12.62 -3.67 -0.70
C THR A 99 11.44 -4.53 -0.28
N SER A 100 10.35 -4.47 -1.04
CA SER A 100 9.16 -5.31 -0.92
C SER A 100 8.42 -5.33 -2.25
N VAL A 101 7.79 -6.45 -2.58
CA VAL A 101 7.09 -6.65 -3.85
C VAL A 101 5.75 -7.32 -3.62
N MET A 102 4.69 -6.80 -4.26
CA MET A 102 3.43 -7.53 -4.38
C MET A 102 3.29 -8.11 -5.78
N ILE A 103 2.78 -9.33 -5.85
CA ILE A 103 2.27 -9.94 -7.08
C ILE A 103 0.76 -10.13 -6.96
N ASP A 104 0.02 -9.56 -7.89
CA ASP A 104 -1.44 -9.64 -7.91
C ASP A 104 -1.92 -10.66 -8.95
N GLY A 105 -2.19 -11.87 -8.48
CA GLY A 105 -2.81 -12.95 -9.25
C GLY A 105 -4.31 -13.12 -8.99
N SER A 106 -4.96 -12.18 -8.28
CA SER A 106 -6.38 -12.30 -7.86
C SER A 106 -7.39 -12.40 -9.01
N HIS A 107 -6.98 -11.99 -10.20
CA HIS A 107 -7.78 -12.10 -11.43
C HIS A 107 -7.77 -13.51 -12.05
N HIS A 108 -6.82 -14.36 -11.67
CA HIS A 108 -6.67 -15.73 -12.14
C HIS A 108 -7.48 -16.72 -11.29
N VAL A 109 -7.59 -17.95 -11.74
CA VAL A 109 -8.14 -19.03 -10.92
C VAL A 109 -7.13 -19.40 -9.81
N PHE A 110 -7.63 -19.97 -8.72
CA PHE A 110 -6.88 -20.22 -7.48
C PHE A 110 -5.52 -20.90 -7.72
N GLU A 111 -5.48 -21.98 -8.49
CA GLU A 111 -4.23 -22.73 -8.77
C GLU A 111 -3.23 -21.90 -9.59
N GLU A 112 -3.70 -21.12 -10.53
CA GLU A 112 -2.85 -20.26 -11.34
C GLU A 112 -2.28 -19.11 -10.50
N ASN A 113 -3.10 -18.49 -9.63
CA ASN A 113 -2.64 -17.49 -8.68
C ASN A 113 -1.52 -18.04 -7.78
N ILE A 114 -1.68 -19.29 -7.27
CA ILE A 114 -0.64 -19.95 -6.49
C ILE A 114 0.65 -20.09 -7.28
N GLU A 115 0.61 -20.58 -8.51
CA GLU A 115 1.84 -20.82 -9.30
C GLU A 115 2.56 -19.53 -9.68
N ILE A 116 1.80 -18.48 -10.07
CA ILE A 116 2.34 -17.14 -10.33
C ILE A 116 3.01 -16.60 -9.06
N THR A 117 2.32 -16.65 -7.93
CA THR A 117 2.83 -16.17 -6.65
C THR A 117 4.09 -16.91 -6.21
N LYS A 118 4.10 -18.25 -6.26
CA LYS A 118 5.29 -19.06 -5.95
C LYS A 118 6.51 -18.68 -6.79
N SER A 119 6.31 -18.36 -8.06
CA SER A 119 7.41 -17.98 -8.95
C SER A 119 8.10 -16.69 -8.46
N VAL A 120 7.33 -15.69 -8.05
CA VAL A 120 7.84 -14.42 -7.51
C VAL A 120 8.45 -14.64 -6.11
N VAL A 121 7.77 -15.39 -5.23
CA VAL A 121 8.27 -15.71 -3.90
C VAL A 121 9.64 -16.36 -3.98
N ARG A 122 9.81 -17.39 -4.83
CA ARG A 122 11.10 -18.07 -5.01
C ARG A 122 12.23 -17.12 -5.41
N ALA A 123 11.94 -16.22 -6.34
CA ALA A 123 12.95 -15.26 -6.84
C ALA A 123 13.29 -14.19 -5.79
N CYS A 124 12.28 -13.60 -5.16
CA CYS A 124 12.45 -12.52 -4.20
C CYS A 124 13.08 -13.02 -2.88
N HIS A 125 12.63 -14.15 -2.36
CA HIS A 125 13.19 -14.74 -1.14
C HIS A 125 14.65 -15.11 -1.26
N ALA A 126 15.12 -15.54 -2.45
CA ALA A 126 16.55 -15.78 -2.70
C ALA A 126 17.43 -14.55 -2.43
N ALA A 127 16.85 -13.35 -2.46
CA ALA A 127 17.52 -12.09 -2.16
C ALA A 127 17.04 -11.44 -0.85
N GLY A 128 16.24 -12.12 -0.03
CA GLY A 128 15.71 -11.61 1.23
C GLY A 128 14.62 -10.54 1.08
N ILE A 129 13.97 -10.45 -0.08
CA ILE A 129 12.88 -9.51 -0.35
C ILE A 129 11.54 -10.19 -0.05
N PRO A 130 10.74 -9.65 0.89
CA PRO A 130 9.41 -10.17 1.22
C PRO A 130 8.41 -9.92 0.09
N VAL A 131 7.45 -10.85 -0.02
CA VAL A 131 6.42 -10.84 -1.05
C VAL A 131 5.03 -10.78 -0.42
N GLU A 132 4.22 -9.85 -0.92
CA GLU A 132 2.78 -9.75 -0.70
C GLU A 132 2.04 -10.38 -1.88
N ALA A 133 0.89 -11.00 -1.62
CA ALA A 133 -0.03 -11.42 -2.68
C ALA A 133 -1.48 -11.10 -2.28
N GLU A 134 -2.41 -11.28 -3.22
CA GLU A 134 -3.84 -11.03 -3.01
C GLU A 134 -4.67 -12.28 -3.28
N LEU A 135 -5.66 -12.53 -2.40
CA LEU A 135 -6.67 -13.55 -2.59
C LEU A 135 -8.07 -12.98 -2.34
N GLY A 136 -8.99 -13.33 -3.21
CA GLY A 136 -10.29 -12.67 -3.34
C GLY A 136 -10.19 -11.54 -4.37
N LYS A 137 -11.28 -10.84 -4.62
CA LYS A 137 -11.33 -9.75 -5.59
C LYS A 137 -11.73 -8.46 -4.89
N VAL A 138 -10.77 -7.57 -4.69
CA VAL A 138 -11.06 -6.19 -4.28
C VAL A 138 -11.68 -5.49 -5.50
N GLY A 139 -12.91 -5.02 -5.35
CA GLY A 139 -13.66 -4.37 -6.43
C GLY A 139 -13.14 -2.97 -6.76
N GLY A 140 -13.79 -2.32 -7.74
CA GLY A 140 -13.48 -0.95 -8.13
C GLY A 140 -12.32 -0.84 -9.12
N LYS A 141 -11.84 0.37 -9.34
CA LYS A 141 -10.78 0.65 -10.33
C LYS A 141 -9.60 1.34 -9.68
N GLU A 142 -8.41 0.77 -9.84
CA GLU A 142 -7.13 1.39 -9.50
C GLU A 142 -6.23 1.44 -10.72
N ASP A 143 -5.87 2.65 -11.15
CA ASP A 143 -5.16 2.93 -12.39
C ASP A 143 -5.80 2.26 -13.62
N ASP A 144 -5.08 1.35 -14.28
CA ASP A 144 -5.55 0.56 -15.43
C ASP A 144 -6.20 -0.77 -15.00
N LEU A 145 -6.20 -1.11 -13.69
CA LEU A 145 -6.77 -2.33 -13.16
C LEU A 145 -8.25 -2.13 -12.80
N ASP A 146 -9.12 -2.97 -13.34
CA ASP A 146 -10.54 -2.99 -13.04
C ASP A 146 -10.89 -4.26 -12.27
N GLY A 147 -11.12 -4.11 -10.95
CA GLY A 147 -11.52 -5.19 -10.05
C GLY A 147 -12.98 -5.65 -10.23
N GLY A 148 -13.71 -5.04 -11.17
CA GLY A 148 -15.11 -5.38 -11.45
C GLY A 148 -16.04 -5.06 -10.28
N ASN A 149 -17.12 -5.85 -10.13
CA ASN A 149 -18.18 -5.61 -9.14
C ASN A 149 -17.82 -6.06 -7.70
N GLY A 150 -16.60 -6.52 -7.42
CA GLY A 150 -16.12 -6.81 -6.07
C GLY A 150 -16.87 -7.90 -5.28
N ASN A 151 -17.52 -8.84 -5.96
CA ASN A 151 -18.28 -9.92 -5.29
C ASN A 151 -17.42 -11.11 -4.87
N GLY A 152 -16.12 -11.00 -4.88
CA GLY A 152 -15.19 -12.10 -4.59
C GLY A 152 -14.57 -11.99 -3.20
N TYR A 153 -15.37 -12.08 -2.14
CA TYR A 153 -14.83 -12.14 -0.78
C TYR A 153 -13.84 -13.30 -0.60
N THR A 154 -12.77 -13.06 0.16
CA THR A 154 -11.81 -14.10 0.50
C THR A 154 -12.44 -15.19 1.36
N VAL A 155 -12.28 -16.44 0.96
CA VAL A 155 -12.72 -17.60 1.75
C VAL A 155 -11.63 -17.99 2.76
N PRO A 156 -11.94 -18.07 4.07
CA PRO A 156 -10.92 -18.30 5.10
C PRO A 156 -10.08 -19.57 4.88
N SER A 157 -10.69 -20.69 4.48
CA SER A 157 -9.96 -21.93 4.19
C SER A 157 -9.03 -21.82 2.99
N GLU A 158 -9.46 -21.12 1.93
CA GLU A 158 -8.60 -20.86 0.76
C GLU A 158 -7.45 -19.93 1.11
N ALA A 159 -7.68 -18.94 1.99
CA ALA A 159 -6.61 -18.02 2.44
C ALA A 159 -5.52 -18.75 3.24
N ALA A 160 -5.90 -19.71 4.10
CA ALA A 160 -4.95 -20.53 4.83
C ALA A 160 -4.13 -21.41 3.87
N GLU A 161 -4.80 -22.11 2.95
CA GLU A 161 -4.14 -22.96 1.95
C GLU A 161 -3.23 -22.13 1.02
N PHE A 162 -3.68 -20.97 0.56
CA PHE A 162 -2.92 -20.08 -0.29
C PHE A 162 -1.62 -19.62 0.40
N ALA A 163 -1.71 -19.13 1.63
CA ALA A 163 -0.56 -18.66 2.39
C ALA A 163 0.46 -19.78 2.63
N GLU A 164 -0.02 -21.00 2.98
CA GLU A 164 0.84 -22.17 3.18
C GLU A 164 1.53 -22.62 1.90
N ARG A 165 0.78 -22.73 0.80
CA ARG A 165 1.31 -23.26 -0.47
C ARG A 165 2.21 -22.28 -1.19
N THR A 166 1.99 -20.95 -1.04
CA THR A 166 2.78 -19.92 -1.71
C THR A 166 4.00 -19.49 -0.91
N GLY A 167 3.90 -19.50 0.42
CA GLY A 167 4.95 -19.01 1.30
C GLY A 167 5.11 -17.48 1.28
N VAL A 168 4.06 -16.72 0.98
CA VAL A 168 4.05 -15.24 1.03
C VAL A 168 4.32 -14.73 2.43
N ASP A 169 4.86 -13.52 2.54
CA ASP A 169 5.15 -12.85 3.82
C ASP A 169 3.97 -12.02 4.32
N SER A 170 3.03 -11.66 3.45
CA SER A 170 1.77 -10.99 3.78
C SER A 170 0.68 -11.27 2.74
N LEU A 171 -0.59 -11.19 3.15
CA LEU A 171 -1.72 -11.52 2.31
C LEU A 171 -2.77 -10.43 2.33
N ALA A 172 -3.05 -9.83 1.17
CA ALA A 172 -4.17 -8.94 0.96
C ALA A 172 -5.47 -9.77 0.79
N VAL A 173 -6.52 -9.35 1.52
CA VAL A 173 -7.79 -10.08 1.57
C VAL A 173 -8.97 -9.17 1.26
N ALA A 174 -9.92 -9.68 0.48
CA ALA A 174 -11.15 -8.98 0.11
C ALA A 174 -12.23 -9.21 1.18
N ILE A 175 -12.59 -8.15 1.88
CA ILE A 175 -13.62 -8.12 2.93
C ILE A 175 -14.73 -7.10 2.66
N GLY A 176 -14.84 -6.61 1.42
CA GLY A 176 -15.87 -5.66 1.00
C GLY A 176 -15.36 -4.25 0.73
N THR A 177 -14.05 -4.03 0.71
CA THR A 177 -13.44 -2.80 0.20
C THR A 177 -13.41 -2.77 -1.33
N ALA A 178 -13.22 -1.58 -1.91
CA ALA A 178 -13.07 -1.38 -3.34
C ALA A 178 -12.09 -0.23 -3.62
N HIS A 179 -11.37 -0.33 -4.74
CA HIS A 179 -10.48 0.72 -5.21
C HIS A 179 -11.24 1.92 -5.80
N GLY A 180 -10.64 3.10 -5.72
CA GLY A 180 -11.19 4.33 -6.29
C GLY A 180 -12.18 5.05 -5.38
N VAL A 181 -13.10 5.82 -5.97
CA VAL A 181 -14.07 6.66 -5.24
C VAL A 181 -15.35 5.88 -4.96
N TYR A 182 -15.70 5.72 -3.70
CA TYR A 182 -16.96 5.08 -3.30
C TYR A 182 -18.19 5.93 -3.67
N LYS A 183 -19.24 5.27 -4.15
CA LYS A 183 -20.57 5.89 -4.37
C LYS A 183 -21.47 5.88 -3.11
N GLY A 184 -20.95 5.41 -1.98
CA GLY A 184 -21.66 5.30 -0.71
C GLY A 184 -20.71 4.78 0.36
N THR A 185 -21.20 4.59 1.59
CA THR A 185 -20.38 4.04 2.67
C THR A 185 -20.17 2.54 2.46
N PRO A 186 -18.92 2.06 2.34
CA PRO A 186 -18.65 0.64 2.20
C PRO A 186 -19.07 -0.15 3.45
N LYS A 187 -19.56 -1.37 3.24
CA LYS A 187 -19.87 -2.32 4.33
C LYS A 187 -18.79 -3.40 4.34
N LEU A 188 -17.98 -3.40 5.38
CA LEU A 188 -16.92 -4.37 5.55
C LEU A 188 -17.42 -5.58 6.34
N ASP A 189 -17.02 -6.78 5.90
CA ASP A 189 -17.31 -8.05 6.58
C ASP A 189 -16.27 -8.30 7.69
N MET A 190 -16.51 -7.72 8.85
CA MET A 190 -15.61 -7.80 10.01
C MET A 190 -15.55 -9.20 10.62
N GLU A 191 -16.62 -10.00 10.48
CA GLU A 191 -16.64 -11.38 10.96
C GLU A 191 -15.73 -12.24 10.08
N ARG A 192 -15.85 -12.11 8.77
CA ARG A 192 -14.95 -12.74 7.80
C ARG A 192 -13.47 -12.41 8.06
N LEU A 193 -13.16 -11.15 8.34
CA LEU A 193 -11.80 -10.75 8.72
C LEU A 193 -11.31 -11.53 9.94
N SER A 194 -12.14 -11.64 10.96
CA SER A 194 -11.81 -12.39 12.17
C SER A 194 -11.64 -13.89 11.92
N GLU A 195 -12.43 -14.47 11.00
CA GLU A 195 -12.30 -15.87 10.59
C GLU A 195 -11.00 -16.10 9.82
N ILE A 196 -10.67 -15.23 8.86
CA ILE A 196 -9.39 -15.28 8.12
C ILE A 196 -8.22 -15.16 9.11
N ARG A 197 -8.25 -14.20 10.05
CA ARG A 197 -7.16 -14.01 11.01
C ARG A 197 -6.91 -15.24 11.87
N LYS A 198 -7.92 -16.04 12.20
CA LYS A 198 -7.77 -17.26 12.99
C LYS A 198 -6.98 -18.36 12.27
N VAL A 199 -7.04 -18.41 10.95
CA VAL A 199 -6.50 -19.52 10.15
C VAL A 199 -5.27 -19.12 9.31
N VAL A 200 -5.04 -17.82 9.08
CA VAL A 200 -3.89 -17.30 8.34
C VAL A 200 -2.84 -16.81 9.33
N SER A 201 -1.62 -17.33 9.27
CA SER A 201 -0.53 -16.98 10.18
C SER A 201 0.22 -15.70 9.78
N VAL A 202 0.30 -15.42 8.48
CA VAL A 202 1.01 -14.24 7.97
C VAL A 202 0.24 -12.94 8.21
N PRO A 203 0.91 -11.77 8.25
CA PRO A 203 0.28 -10.47 8.32
C PRO A 203 -0.77 -10.25 7.23
N LEU A 204 -1.92 -9.67 7.61
CA LEU A 204 -3.01 -9.35 6.69
C LEU A 204 -2.92 -7.90 6.20
N VAL A 205 -3.35 -7.68 4.96
CA VAL A 205 -3.30 -6.37 4.29
C VAL A 205 -4.70 -5.95 3.84
N LEU A 206 -5.02 -4.67 4.03
CA LEU A 206 -6.27 -4.05 3.61
C LEU A 206 -6.03 -3.12 2.43
N HIS A 207 -6.61 -3.47 1.27
CA HIS A 207 -6.63 -2.64 0.06
C HIS A 207 -7.94 -1.87 -0.07
N GLY A 208 -7.98 -0.88 -0.96
CA GLY A 208 -9.19 -0.12 -1.29
C GLY A 208 -9.74 0.70 -0.12
N THR A 209 -8.89 1.33 0.68
CA THR A 209 -9.30 2.04 1.89
C THR A 209 -9.59 3.53 1.71
N SER A 210 -9.27 4.12 0.55
CA SER A 210 -9.59 5.52 0.25
C SER A 210 -11.11 5.74 0.33
N GLY A 211 -11.57 6.60 1.27
CA GLY A 211 -12.99 6.84 1.52
C GLY A 211 -13.68 5.85 2.48
N VAL A 212 -12.98 4.86 3.03
CA VAL A 212 -13.48 4.05 4.14
C VAL A 212 -13.46 4.89 5.43
N PRO A 213 -14.52 4.87 6.26
CA PRO A 213 -14.53 5.59 7.54
C PRO A 213 -13.38 5.17 8.45
N ASP A 214 -12.74 6.14 9.10
CA ASP A 214 -11.57 5.91 9.95
C ASP A 214 -11.84 4.89 11.07
N ASP A 215 -13.03 4.88 11.64
CA ASP A 215 -13.40 3.92 12.69
C ASP A 215 -13.50 2.49 12.15
N ALA A 216 -13.96 2.32 10.90
CA ALA A 216 -13.96 1.01 10.27
C ALA A 216 -12.53 0.51 9.98
N VAL A 217 -11.62 1.41 9.58
CA VAL A 217 -10.20 1.07 9.43
C VAL A 217 -9.58 0.68 10.78
N ARG A 218 -9.83 1.44 11.85
CA ARG A 218 -9.37 1.10 13.21
C ARG A 218 -9.88 -0.26 13.66
N GLU A 219 -11.14 -0.59 13.35
CA GLU A 219 -11.69 -1.91 13.65
C GLU A 219 -10.99 -3.03 12.87
N CYS A 220 -10.68 -2.81 11.58
CA CYS A 220 -9.87 -3.74 10.79
C CYS A 220 -8.49 -3.98 11.40
N VAL A 221 -7.82 -2.91 11.84
CA VAL A 221 -6.51 -3.00 12.52
C VAL A 221 -6.64 -3.78 13.82
N ALA A 222 -7.63 -3.48 14.66
CA ALA A 222 -7.87 -4.20 15.90
C ALA A 222 -8.16 -5.71 15.69
N ARG A 223 -8.68 -6.09 14.50
CA ARG A 223 -8.94 -7.47 14.11
C ARG A 223 -7.76 -8.14 13.39
N GLY A 224 -6.63 -7.46 13.25
CA GLY A 224 -5.38 -8.05 12.77
C GLY A 224 -4.92 -7.65 11.37
N MET A 225 -5.42 -6.56 10.80
CA MET A 225 -4.80 -5.94 9.64
C MET A 225 -3.49 -5.26 10.07
N CYS A 226 -2.42 -5.49 9.30
CA CYS A 226 -1.06 -5.04 9.61
C CYS A 226 -0.51 -4.02 8.60
N LYS A 227 -1.12 -3.89 7.44
CA LYS A 227 -0.83 -2.90 6.40
C LYS A 227 -2.14 -2.37 5.85
N VAL A 228 -2.21 -1.07 5.59
CA VAL A 228 -3.40 -0.39 5.03
C VAL A 228 -2.97 0.49 3.86
N ASN A 229 -3.54 0.24 2.68
CA ASN A 229 -3.21 0.97 1.46
C ASN A 229 -4.05 2.23 1.28
N TYR A 230 -3.40 3.33 0.91
CA TYR A 230 -4.02 4.61 0.57
C TYR A 230 -3.48 5.15 -0.76
N ALA A 231 -4.33 5.35 -1.74
CA ALA A 231 -3.96 5.85 -3.08
C ALA A 231 -4.82 7.05 -3.52
N THR A 232 -6.10 6.84 -3.80
CA THR A 232 -7.00 7.83 -4.38
C THR A 232 -7.08 9.13 -3.57
N ASP A 233 -7.12 9.03 -2.25
CA ASP A 233 -7.22 10.21 -1.38
C ASP A 233 -5.93 11.04 -1.39
N LEU A 234 -4.74 10.42 -1.56
CA LEU A 234 -3.49 11.18 -1.71
C LEU A 234 -3.50 12.00 -3.00
N ARG A 235 -3.94 11.37 -4.11
CA ARG A 235 -4.10 12.05 -5.40
C ARG A 235 -5.07 13.22 -5.27
N SER A 236 -6.19 13.02 -4.56
CA SER A 236 -7.20 14.05 -4.30
C SER A 236 -6.64 15.19 -3.44
N ALA A 237 -5.90 14.88 -2.39
CA ALA A 237 -5.28 15.87 -1.51
C ALA A 237 -4.27 16.73 -2.27
N PHE A 238 -3.38 16.11 -3.04
CA PHE A 238 -2.41 16.84 -3.87
C PHE A 238 -3.09 17.76 -4.86
N SER A 239 -4.05 17.23 -5.64
CA SER A 239 -4.79 17.99 -6.64
C SER A 239 -5.60 19.14 -6.05
N LYS A 240 -6.16 18.96 -4.84
CA LYS A 240 -6.89 19.98 -4.11
C LYS A 240 -5.97 21.15 -3.77
N GLY A 241 -4.79 20.88 -3.18
CA GLY A 241 -3.83 21.93 -2.84
C GLY A 241 -3.38 22.75 -4.05
N LEU A 242 -3.10 22.07 -5.19
CA LEU A 242 -2.75 22.74 -6.44
C LEU A 242 -3.89 23.66 -6.93
N LYS A 243 -5.11 23.12 -7.01
CA LYS A 243 -6.28 23.88 -7.50
C LYS A 243 -6.58 25.10 -6.65
N GLU A 244 -6.48 25.00 -5.33
CA GLU A 244 -6.71 26.13 -4.43
C GLU A 244 -5.63 27.22 -4.59
N TYR A 245 -4.36 26.81 -4.77
CA TYR A 245 -3.28 27.78 -5.00
C TYR A 245 -3.46 28.49 -6.35
N LEU A 246 -3.66 27.74 -7.43
CA LEU A 246 -3.86 28.28 -8.78
C LEU A 246 -5.09 29.19 -8.88
N ALA A 247 -6.14 28.93 -8.10
CA ALA A 247 -7.30 29.81 -8.04
C ALA A 247 -7.01 31.14 -7.35
N LYS A 248 -6.07 31.18 -6.38
CA LYS A 248 -5.64 32.40 -5.68
C LYS A 248 -4.65 33.24 -6.47
N ASP A 249 -3.79 32.59 -7.25
CA ASP A 249 -2.74 33.22 -8.06
C ASP A 249 -2.74 32.58 -9.46
N PRO A 250 -3.69 33.00 -10.34
CA PRO A 250 -3.77 32.42 -11.69
C PRO A 250 -2.57 32.68 -12.57
N GLU A 251 -1.78 33.71 -12.26
CA GLU A 251 -0.58 34.12 -13.03
C GLU A 251 0.69 33.40 -12.55
N VAL A 252 0.58 32.54 -11.54
CA VAL A 252 1.75 31.78 -11.07
C VAL A 252 2.26 30.83 -12.15
N PHE A 253 3.56 30.88 -12.43
CA PHE A 253 4.22 30.01 -13.39
C PHE A 253 5.34 29.13 -12.76
N ASP A 254 5.70 29.39 -11.50
CA ASP A 254 6.72 28.61 -10.79
C ASP A 254 6.11 27.34 -10.16
N PRO A 255 6.43 26.15 -10.71
CA PRO A 255 5.86 24.89 -10.21
C PRO A 255 6.20 24.62 -8.74
N LYS A 256 7.32 25.08 -8.23
CA LYS A 256 7.69 24.89 -6.82
C LYS A 256 6.66 25.53 -5.87
N LYS A 257 6.01 26.60 -6.24
CA LYS A 257 5.03 27.32 -5.40
C LYS A 257 3.76 26.51 -5.21
N TYR A 258 3.13 26.06 -6.31
CA TYR A 258 1.87 25.32 -6.21
C TYR A 258 2.08 23.84 -5.81
N SER A 259 3.18 23.22 -6.25
CA SER A 259 3.50 21.85 -5.83
C SER A 259 3.82 21.77 -4.33
N ALA A 260 4.46 22.79 -3.75
CA ALA A 260 4.69 22.84 -2.30
C ALA A 260 3.37 22.81 -1.50
N VAL A 261 2.33 23.51 -1.98
CA VAL A 261 1.00 23.45 -1.33
C VAL A 261 0.38 22.06 -1.47
N GLY A 262 0.46 21.45 -2.65
CA GLY A 262 0.02 20.06 -2.84
C GLY A 262 0.72 19.09 -1.90
N ARG A 263 2.05 19.26 -1.70
CA ARG A 263 2.86 18.47 -0.76
C ARG A 263 2.35 18.59 0.69
N GLU A 264 2.05 19.80 1.17
CA GLU A 264 1.51 19.97 2.52
C GLU A 264 0.15 19.29 2.71
N TYR A 265 -0.75 19.36 1.72
CA TYR A 265 -2.03 18.67 1.77
C TYR A 265 -1.88 17.16 1.87
N VAL A 266 -0.94 16.58 1.11
CA VAL A 266 -0.63 15.15 1.20
C VAL A 266 -0.03 14.81 2.57
N LYS A 267 0.91 15.62 3.08
CA LYS A 267 1.53 15.40 4.38
C LYS A 267 0.49 15.34 5.51
N GLU A 268 -0.43 16.30 5.57
CA GLU A 268 -1.47 16.30 6.60
C GLU A 268 -2.44 15.12 6.46
N TYR A 269 -2.77 14.72 5.22
CA TYR A 269 -3.56 13.51 5.00
C TYR A 269 -2.82 12.25 5.52
N VAL A 270 -1.56 12.07 5.15
CA VAL A 270 -0.73 10.93 5.59
C VAL A 270 -0.62 10.88 7.10
N LYS A 271 -0.39 12.02 7.77
CA LYS A 271 -0.38 12.10 9.25
C LYS A 271 -1.68 11.59 9.85
N SER A 272 -2.82 12.00 9.31
CA SER A 272 -4.12 11.54 9.78
C SER A 272 -4.26 10.01 9.68
N LYS A 273 -3.76 9.40 8.60
CA LYS A 273 -3.86 7.94 8.38
C LYS A 273 -2.85 7.14 9.19
N ILE A 274 -1.66 7.67 9.45
CA ILE A 274 -0.72 7.08 10.42
C ILE A 274 -1.36 6.98 11.82
N LEU A 275 -2.09 8.01 12.25
CA LEU A 275 -2.83 7.99 13.51
C LEU A 275 -3.99 6.99 13.51
N VAL A 276 -4.69 6.84 12.38
CA VAL A 276 -5.75 5.82 12.20
C VAL A 276 -5.19 4.42 12.29
N CYS A 277 -4.03 4.18 11.67
CA CYS A 277 -3.32 2.90 11.70
C CYS A 277 -2.68 2.58 13.07
N GLY A 278 -2.53 3.58 13.95
CA GLY A 278 -1.90 3.42 15.27
C GLY A 278 -0.39 3.20 15.23
N SER A 279 0.28 3.57 14.13
CA SER A 279 1.73 3.38 13.96
C SER A 279 2.58 4.57 14.43
N ASN A 280 1.98 5.65 14.92
CA ASN A 280 2.71 6.77 15.50
C ASN A 280 3.53 6.34 16.73
N GLY A 281 4.80 6.78 16.81
CA GLY A 281 5.73 6.40 17.87
C GLY A 281 6.23 4.95 17.80
N LYS A 282 6.08 4.27 16.64
CA LYS A 282 6.50 2.87 16.42
C LYS A 282 7.78 2.73 15.58
N ALA A 283 8.44 3.86 15.23
CA ALA A 283 9.73 3.87 14.55
C ALA A 283 10.90 3.68 15.51
#